data_3cb60dc7615cc7f428dcbd3c7ef5cc24
#
_entry.id   3cb60dc7615cc7f428dcbd3c7ef5cc24
#
_cell.length_a   1.000
_cell.length_b   1.000
_cell.length_c   1.000
_cell.angle_alpha   90.00
_cell.angle_beta   90.00
_cell.angle_gamma   90.00
#
_symmetry.space_group_name_H-M   'P 1'
#
loop_
_entity.id
_entity.type
_entity.pdbx_description
1 polymer ?
#
loop_
_entity_poly.entity_id
_entity_poly.type
_entity_poly.pdbx_seq_one_letter_code
_entity_poly.pdbx_strand_id
1 'polypeptide(L)'
;SKIIEILETGELKALKELIEKTPVGVIEMLNLKGLGPKKISTIWKEMGIESIGELLYACRENRLKLYKGFGEKTQQNVIETIEFYLNNQGSHLYAQVEAVEPQITAYLQKLFSPQNIALTGNYKRQLEYVDEHENVVNSSNEMIKPKFLSAQPPELLEETPGSLLYKLLNGLKLRLYTGTANFSKNLFETSGSKEFIDAFTAIYGKPEFSDAEITDDKYLFSSVGINYIPPFLRETAKIIDKAKVGNLPNVIQPTDIKGIIHCHSNWSDGSNTLEDMANAAKEQGFEYLVISDHSKSAFYAQGLFEEKISAQHKLIDELNNNLTGFKIFKSIESDILYDGSLDYSNAVLATFDIVIASVHSILKMTEEKAMQRLIAAIENPYTTILGHMTGRLLLSRKGYPVNHKKIIDACAANNVVIELNAHPSRLDIDWRQIEYALEKNVLISINPDAHSIEGFKDIRYGVLVAQKAMVTKEQNLSSMNLQQFEEFVQRRKNSIRL
;
A
#
# COMPACT_ATOMS: atom_id res chain seq x y z
N SER A 1 -49.14 14.75 5.18
CA SER A 1 -48.50 13.42 5.41
C SER A 1 -47.27 13.30 4.52
N LYS A 2 -46.30 12.44 4.86
CA LYS A 2 -45.08 12.21 4.04
C LYS A 2 -45.44 11.84 2.57
N ILE A 3 -46.56 11.19 2.34
CA ILE A 3 -47.03 10.82 0.99
C ILE A 3 -47.46 12.05 0.21
N ILE A 4 -48.18 13.01 0.85
CA ILE A 4 -48.60 14.26 0.23
C ILE A 4 -47.39 15.09 -0.16
N GLU A 5 -46.37 15.18 0.75
CA GLU A 5 -45.14 15.90 0.48
C GLU A 5 -44.42 15.35 -0.75
N ILE A 6 -44.27 14.01 -0.86
CA ILE A 6 -43.66 13.36 -2.04
C ILE A 6 -44.45 13.63 -3.33
N LEU A 7 -45.78 13.59 -3.24
CA LEU A 7 -46.65 13.81 -4.42
C LEU A 7 -46.62 15.27 -4.90
N GLU A 8 -46.47 16.23 -3.97
CA GLU A 8 -46.46 17.67 -4.27
C GLU A 8 -45.08 18.19 -4.67
N THR A 9 -44.01 17.69 -4.06
CA THR A 9 -42.62 18.22 -4.22
C THR A 9 -41.66 17.27 -4.95
N GLY A 10 -42.06 16.00 -5.13
CA GLY A 10 -41.16 14.95 -5.65
C GLY A 10 -40.10 14.49 -4.68
N GLU A 11 -39.99 15.12 -3.51
CA GLU A 11 -38.95 14.85 -2.50
C GLU A 11 -39.56 14.71 -1.10
N LEU A 12 -38.82 14.00 -0.22
CA LEU A 12 -39.13 13.93 1.20
C LEU A 12 -38.01 14.69 1.97
N LYS A 13 -38.34 15.87 2.51
CA LYS A 13 -37.39 16.74 3.22
C LYS A 13 -36.62 16.00 4.31
N ALA A 14 -37.31 15.20 5.13
CA ALA A 14 -36.67 14.40 6.19
C ALA A 14 -35.68 13.38 5.65
N LEU A 15 -35.91 12.81 4.47
CA LEU A 15 -34.96 11.88 3.81
C LEU A 15 -33.74 12.64 3.29
N LYS A 16 -33.94 13.80 2.69
CA LYS A 16 -32.87 14.65 2.18
C LYS A 16 -31.94 15.11 3.30
N GLU A 17 -32.49 15.59 4.40
CA GLU A 17 -31.72 15.96 5.59
C GLU A 17 -30.94 14.77 6.21
N LEU A 18 -31.50 13.57 6.16
CA LEU A 18 -30.82 12.36 6.64
C LEU A 18 -29.65 11.96 5.71
N ILE A 19 -29.87 12.03 4.41
CA ILE A 19 -28.84 11.75 3.40
C ILE A 19 -27.68 12.75 3.54
N GLU A 20 -27.97 14.03 3.69
CA GLU A 20 -26.95 15.08 3.87
C GLU A 20 -26.09 14.88 5.12
N LYS A 21 -26.64 14.26 6.17
CA LYS A 21 -25.94 13.97 7.44
C LYS A 21 -25.24 12.60 7.44
N THR A 22 -25.46 11.76 6.44
CA THR A 22 -24.91 10.41 6.37
C THR A 22 -23.74 10.40 5.39
N PRO A 23 -22.56 9.90 5.77
CA PRO A 23 -21.44 9.77 4.84
C PRO A 23 -21.84 8.97 3.60
N VAL A 24 -21.42 9.42 2.42
CA VAL A 24 -21.77 8.80 1.14
C VAL A 24 -21.41 7.32 1.10
N GLY A 25 -20.24 6.94 1.63
CA GLY A 25 -19.81 5.54 1.69
C GLY A 25 -20.67 4.65 2.60
N VAL A 26 -21.32 5.23 3.63
CA VAL A 26 -22.28 4.49 4.47
C VAL A 26 -23.58 4.20 3.68
N ILE A 27 -24.02 5.16 2.87
CA ILE A 27 -25.16 4.95 1.96
C ILE A 27 -24.80 3.91 0.89
N GLU A 28 -23.59 3.96 0.39
CA GLU A 28 -23.05 3.02 -0.60
C GLU A 28 -23.02 1.57 -0.09
N MET A 29 -22.77 1.37 1.22
CA MET A 29 -22.83 0.05 1.86
C MET A 29 -24.20 -0.62 1.75
N LEU A 30 -25.29 0.13 1.53
CA LEU A 30 -26.63 -0.44 1.29
C LEU A 30 -26.68 -1.29 0.00
N ASN A 31 -25.75 -1.07 -0.93
CA ASN A 31 -25.65 -1.84 -2.17
C ASN A 31 -24.91 -3.18 -1.96
N LEU A 32 -24.30 -3.39 -0.78
CA LEU A 32 -23.60 -4.63 -0.47
C LEU A 32 -24.57 -5.72 -0.04
N LYS A 33 -24.65 -6.79 -0.81
CA LYS A 33 -25.52 -7.94 -0.51
C LYS A 33 -25.13 -8.57 0.84
N GLY A 34 -26.11 -8.73 1.72
CA GLY A 34 -25.93 -9.34 3.05
C GLY A 34 -25.61 -8.36 4.18
N LEU A 35 -25.45 -7.06 3.87
CA LEU A 35 -25.37 -5.98 4.85
C LEU A 35 -26.71 -5.23 4.93
N GLY A 36 -27.51 -5.60 5.94
CA GLY A 36 -28.75 -4.85 6.22
C GLY A 36 -28.50 -3.58 7.03
N PRO A 37 -29.49 -2.64 7.09
CA PRO A 37 -29.33 -1.35 7.79
C PRO A 37 -28.87 -1.43 9.25
N LYS A 38 -29.23 -2.49 10.00
CA LYS A 38 -28.78 -2.69 11.37
C LYS A 38 -27.26 -2.96 11.43
N LYS A 39 -26.76 -3.83 10.56
CA LYS A 39 -25.32 -4.12 10.46
C LYS A 39 -24.54 -2.91 10.03
N ILE A 40 -25.05 -2.15 9.05
CA ILE A 40 -24.43 -0.89 8.57
C ILE A 40 -24.40 0.14 9.70
N SER A 41 -25.44 0.23 10.51
CA SER A 41 -25.46 1.13 11.67
C SER A 41 -24.37 0.78 12.70
N THR A 42 -24.14 -0.51 12.99
CA THR A 42 -23.04 -0.95 13.86
C THR A 42 -21.69 -0.61 13.24
N ILE A 43 -21.48 -0.91 11.96
CA ILE A 43 -20.25 -0.60 11.24
C ILE A 43 -19.95 0.91 11.29
N TRP A 44 -20.94 1.74 11.03
CA TRP A 44 -20.74 3.20 11.04
C TRP A 44 -20.58 3.77 12.45
N LYS A 45 -21.53 3.47 13.35
CA LYS A 45 -21.62 4.17 14.66
C LYS A 45 -20.72 3.59 15.73
N GLU A 46 -20.47 2.28 15.70
CA GLU A 46 -19.66 1.61 16.72
C GLU A 46 -18.21 1.40 16.24
N MET A 47 -18.01 1.09 14.95
CA MET A 47 -16.68 0.92 14.40
C MET A 47 -16.09 2.20 13.78
N GLY A 48 -16.90 3.25 13.57
CA GLY A 48 -16.47 4.51 12.95
C GLY A 48 -16.10 4.39 11.47
N ILE A 49 -16.57 3.34 10.79
CA ILE A 49 -16.26 3.07 9.39
C ILE A 49 -17.27 3.79 8.50
N GLU A 50 -16.77 4.57 7.56
CA GLU A 50 -17.59 5.43 6.69
C GLU A 50 -17.46 5.15 5.20
N SER A 51 -16.61 4.18 4.81
CA SER A 51 -16.45 3.78 3.42
C SER A 51 -16.35 2.26 3.26
N ILE A 52 -16.68 1.77 2.06
CA ILE A 52 -16.59 0.34 1.71
C ILE A 52 -15.14 -0.17 1.81
N GLY A 53 -14.16 0.65 1.41
CA GLY A 53 -12.76 0.26 1.51
C GLY A 53 -12.25 0.21 2.94
N GLU A 54 -12.69 1.11 3.85
CA GLU A 54 -12.41 1.00 5.29
C GLU A 54 -12.99 -0.28 5.88
N LEU A 55 -14.23 -0.64 5.44
CA LEU A 55 -14.86 -1.88 5.87
C LEU A 55 -14.07 -3.10 5.41
N LEU A 56 -13.62 -3.12 4.15
CA LEU A 56 -12.78 -4.19 3.62
C LEU A 56 -11.49 -4.32 4.43
N TYR A 57 -10.83 -3.19 4.68
CA TYR A 57 -9.62 -3.16 5.48
C TYR A 57 -9.85 -3.73 6.89
N ALA A 58 -10.90 -3.26 7.60
CA ALA A 58 -11.25 -3.76 8.91
C ALA A 58 -11.59 -5.26 8.93
N CYS A 59 -12.20 -5.77 7.85
CA CYS A 59 -12.45 -7.20 7.71
C CYS A 59 -11.15 -8.00 7.56
N ARG A 60 -10.19 -7.50 6.77
CA ARG A 60 -8.88 -8.16 6.57
C ARG A 60 -8.03 -8.16 7.84
N GLU A 61 -8.20 -7.14 8.68
CA GLU A 61 -7.60 -7.06 10.02
C GLU A 61 -8.44 -7.78 11.10
N ASN A 62 -9.37 -8.66 10.71
CA ASN A 62 -10.21 -9.45 11.61
C ASN A 62 -11.08 -8.64 12.59
N ARG A 63 -11.23 -7.33 12.40
CA ARG A 63 -11.93 -6.44 13.33
C ARG A 63 -13.45 -6.65 13.29
N LEU A 64 -14.03 -6.90 12.11
CA LEU A 64 -15.49 -7.02 11.99
C LEU A 64 -16.04 -8.19 12.78
N LYS A 65 -15.35 -9.33 12.80
CA LYS A 65 -15.78 -10.55 13.54
C LYS A 65 -15.85 -10.35 15.05
N LEU A 66 -15.19 -9.34 15.60
CA LEU A 66 -15.17 -9.03 17.04
C LEU A 66 -16.45 -8.33 17.51
N TYR A 67 -17.26 -7.81 16.59
CA TYR A 67 -18.50 -7.12 16.93
C TYR A 67 -19.70 -8.08 16.96
N LYS A 68 -20.60 -7.84 17.92
CA LYS A 68 -21.79 -8.68 18.10
C LYS A 68 -22.65 -8.73 16.84
N GLY A 69 -22.95 -9.93 16.37
CA GLY A 69 -23.73 -10.14 15.15
C GLY A 69 -22.89 -10.30 13.87
N PHE A 70 -21.56 -10.26 14.00
CA PHE A 70 -20.61 -10.58 12.94
C PHE A 70 -19.74 -11.75 13.39
N GLY A 71 -19.88 -12.89 12.76
CA GLY A 71 -18.97 -14.03 12.95
C GLY A 71 -18.00 -14.11 11.77
N GLU A 72 -17.05 -15.01 11.87
CA GLU A 72 -16.01 -15.22 10.85
C GLU A 72 -16.60 -15.45 9.44
N LYS A 73 -17.65 -16.29 9.34
CA LYS A 73 -18.37 -16.51 8.07
C LYS A 73 -19.01 -15.23 7.52
N THR A 74 -19.53 -14.36 8.39
CA THR A 74 -20.12 -13.09 7.97
C THR A 74 -19.03 -12.15 7.46
N GLN A 75 -17.89 -12.08 8.18
CA GLN A 75 -16.74 -11.28 7.75
C GLN A 75 -16.23 -11.72 6.37
N GLN A 76 -16.07 -13.04 6.16
CA GLN A 76 -15.63 -13.56 4.87
C GLN A 76 -16.61 -13.22 3.74
N ASN A 77 -17.92 -13.38 3.95
CA ASN A 77 -18.93 -13.01 2.97
C ASN A 77 -18.92 -11.49 2.66
N VAL A 78 -18.63 -10.65 3.66
CA VAL A 78 -18.51 -9.20 3.47
C VAL A 78 -17.30 -8.87 2.62
N ILE A 79 -16.14 -9.52 2.86
CA ILE A 79 -14.94 -9.37 2.02
C ILE A 79 -15.28 -9.69 0.56
N GLU A 80 -15.83 -10.86 0.28
CA GLU A 80 -16.16 -11.31 -1.07
C GLU A 80 -17.14 -10.35 -1.78
N THR A 81 -18.15 -9.87 -1.04
CA THR A 81 -19.14 -8.94 -1.58
C THR A 81 -18.52 -7.58 -1.91
N ILE A 82 -17.64 -7.07 -1.05
CA ILE A 82 -16.95 -5.81 -1.28
C ILE A 82 -15.98 -5.93 -2.45
N GLU A 83 -15.21 -6.98 -2.53
CA GLU A 83 -14.28 -7.22 -3.63
C GLU A 83 -15.02 -7.26 -4.98
N PHE A 84 -16.15 -7.97 -5.02
CA PHE A 84 -17.02 -7.96 -6.20
C PHE A 84 -17.54 -6.57 -6.55
N TYR A 85 -17.95 -5.79 -5.54
CA TYR A 85 -18.44 -4.42 -5.76
C TYR A 85 -17.34 -3.49 -6.27
N LEU A 86 -16.16 -3.50 -5.62
CA LEU A 86 -15.03 -2.66 -5.99
C LEU A 86 -14.47 -2.99 -7.37
N ASN A 87 -14.46 -4.26 -7.77
CA ASN A 87 -14.05 -4.68 -9.11
C ASN A 87 -14.91 -4.06 -10.25
N ASN A 88 -16.05 -3.48 -9.91
CA ASN A 88 -16.91 -2.77 -10.86
C ASN A 88 -16.78 -1.23 -10.83
N GLN A 89 -15.94 -0.67 -9.95
CA GLN A 89 -15.80 0.80 -9.78
C GLN A 89 -14.78 1.45 -10.75
N GLY A 90 -13.99 0.68 -11.47
CA GLY A 90 -13.12 1.17 -12.54
C GLY A 90 -11.69 1.56 -12.13
N SER A 91 -11.35 1.62 -10.83
CA SER A 91 -9.99 1.75 -10.33
C SER A 91 -9.67 0.59 -9.40
N HIS A 92 -8.47 0.02 -9.53
CA HIS A 92 -8.05 -1.17 -8.79
C HIS A 92 -6.71 -0.92 -8.08
N LEU A 93 -6.52 -1.48 -6.89
CA LEU A 93 -5.20 -1.50 -6.27
C LEU A 93 -4.23 -2.31 -7.14
N TYR A 94 -2.95 -1.95 -7.14
CA TYR A 94 -1.91 -2.70 -7.85
C TYR A 94 -1.99 -4.21 -7.57
N ALA A 95 -2.12 -4.59 -6.30
CA ALA A 95 -2.23 -5.99 -5.87
C ALA A 95 -3.44 -6.73 -6.46
N GLN A 96 -4.57 -6.04 -6.67
CA GLN A 96 -5.75 -6.64 -7.28
C GLN A 96 -5.50 -6.96 -8.76
N VAL A 97 -4.82 -6.06 -9.47
CA VAL A 97 -4.45 -6.27 -10.88
C VAL A 97 -3.39 -7.35 -10.98
N GLU A 98 -2.39 -7.36 -10.09
CA GLU A 98 -1.33 -8.39 -10.05
C GLU A 98 -1.88 -9.81 -9.91
N ALA A 99 -2.95 -9.99 -9.14
CA ALA A 99 -3.58 -11.30 -8.95
C ALA A 99 -4.17 -11.90 -10.24
N VAL A 100 -4.53 -11.07 -11.21
CA VAL A 100 -5.15 -11.49 -12.49
C VAL A 100 -4.24 -11.27 -13.70
N GLU A 101 -3.18 -10.49 -13.54
CA GLU A 101 -2.24 -10.12 -14.61
C GLU A 101 -1.66 -11.32 -15.37
N PRO A 102 -1.15 -12.39 -14.69
CA PRO A 102 -0.59 -13.53 -15.41
C PRO A 102 -1.59 -14.21 -16.36
N GLN A 103 -2.87 -14.22 -15.99
CA GLN A 103 -3.93 -14.79 -16.81
C GLN A 103 -4.23 -13.90 -18.02
N ILE A 104 -4.25 -12.58 -17.82
CA ILE A 104 -4.46 -11.58 -18.88
C ILE A 104 -3.28 -11.65 -19.87
N THR A 105 -2.05 -11.62 -19.38
CA THR A 105 -0.84 -11.72 -20.20
C THR A 105 -0.82 -13.02 -21.00
N ALA A 106 -1.09 -14.17 -20.38
CA ALA A 106 -1.13 -15.45 -21.08
C ALA A 106 -2.22 -15.47 -22.18
N TYR A 107 -3.39 -14.92 -21.89
CA TYR A 107 -4.47 -14.80 -22.87
C TYR A 107 -4.08 -13.91 -24.06
N LEU A 108 -3.50 -12.75 -23.79
CA LEU A 108 -3.08 -11.82 -24.85
C LEU A 108 -1.91 -12.38 -25.68
N GLN A 109 -0.95 -13.03 -25.05
CA GLN A 109 0.17 -13.68 -25.78
C GLN A 109 -0.31 -14.81 -26.69
N LYS A 110 -1.37 -15.52 -26.32
CA LYS A 110 -2.01 -16.53 -27.19
C LYS A 110 -2.67 -15.88 -28.40
N LEU A 111 -3.26 -14.68 -28.26
CA LEU A 111 -3.91 -13.97 -29.35
C LEU A 111 -2.93 -13.30 -30.31
N PHE A 112 -1.83 -12.72 -29.80
CA PHE A 112 -0.96 -11.81 -30.56
C PHE A 112 0.46 -12.31 -30.78
N SER A 113 0.84 -13.41 -30.15
CA SER A 113 2.22 -13.89 -29.97
C SER A 113 3.09 -12.97 -29.09
N PRO A 114 4.02 -13.52 -28.28
CA PRO A 114 4.76 -12.72 -27.28
C PRO A 114 5.55 -11.55 -27.86
N GLN A 115 6.10 -11.69 -29.08
CA GLN A 115 6.89 -10.65 -29.76
C GLN A 115 6.05 -9.47 -30.27
N ASN A 116 4.73 -9.60 -30.34
CA ASN A 116 3.82 -8.59 -30.88
C ASN A 116 3.01 -7.86 -29.80
N ILE A 117 3.30 -8.12 -28.52
CA ILE A 117 2.62 -7.48 -27.41
C ILE A 117 3.59 -7.16 -26.27
N ALA A 118 3.43 -6.01 -25.68
CA ALA A 118 4.19 -5.61 -24.49
C ALA A 118 3.30 -4.90 -23.47
N LEU A 119 3.48 -5.26 -22.21
CA LEU A 119 2.86 -4.59 -21.06
C LEU A 119 3.39 -3.16 -20.95
N THR A 120 2.52 -2.20 -20.63
CA THR A 120 2.86 -0.79 -20.46
C THR A 120 1.99 -0.12 -19.40
N GLY A 121 1.96 1.21 -19.37
CA GLY A 121 1.06 2.01 -18.54
C GLY A 121 1.31 1.95 -17.05
N ASN A 122 0.27 2.26 -16.30
CA ASN A 122 0.33 2.43 -14.85
C ASN A 122 0.79 1.16 -14.10
N TYR A 123 0.34 -0.01 -14.54
CA TYR A 123 0.77 -1.27 -13.92
C TYR A 123 2.27 -1.53 -14.15
N LYS A 124 2.76 -1.33 -15.37
CA LYS A 124 4.20 -1.45 -15.71
C LYS A 124 5.06 -0.46 -14.93
N ARG A 125 4.53 0.72 -14.65
CA ARG A 125 5.18 1.77 -13.86
C ARG A 125 5.08 1.54 -12.35
N GLN A 126 4.42 0.48 -11.89
CA GLN A 126 4.23 0.13 -10.47
C GLN A 126 3.52 1.26 -9.68
N LEU A 127 2.46 1.85 -10.25
CA LEU A 127 1.64 2.81 -9.53
C LEU A 127 0.75 2.11 -8.51
N GLU A 128 0.39 2.82 -7.45
CA GLU A 128 -0.35 2.31 -6.29
C GLU A 128 -1.73 1.77 -6.65
N TYR A 129 -2.32 2.34 -7.72
CA TYR A 129 -3.58 1.90 -8.30
C TYR A 129 -3.55 1.98 -9.83
N VAL A 130 -4.40 1.21 -10.45
CA VAL A 130 -4.45 0.99 -11.89
C VAL A 130 -5.90 1.13 -12.36
N ASP A 131 -6.14 2.06 -13.28
CA ASP A 131 -7.45 2.30 -13.87
C ASP A 131 -7.71 1.39 -15.09
N GLU A 132 -6.64 1.08 -15.81
CA GLU A 132 -6.64 0.27 -17.02
C GLU A 132 -5.42 -0.66 -17.03
N HIS A 133 -5.60 -1.91 -17.45
CA HIS A 133 -4.48 -2.78 -17.78
C HIS A 133 -4.06 -2.47 -19.22
N GLU A 134 -2.84 -1.96 -19.39
CA GLU A 134 -2.41 -1.33 -20.64
C GLU A 134 -1.38 -2.17 -21.35
N ASN A 135 -1.55 -2.37 -22.65
CA ASN A 135 -0.61 -3.07 -23.51
C ASN A 135 -0.43 -2.36 -24.84
N VAL A 136 0.75 -2.48 -25.43
CA VAL A 136 1.01 -2.10 -26.81
C VAL A 136 0.94 -3.36 -27.67
N VAL A 137 0.27 -3.28 -28.82
CA VAL A 137 0.09 -4.41 -29.75
C VAL A 137 0.57 -3.99 -31.14
N ASN A 138 1.48 -4.79 -31.72
CA ASN A 138 1.96 -4.62 -33.08
C ASN A 138 0.93 -5.14 -34.08
N SER A 139 -0.21 -4.43 -34.19
CA SER A 139 -1.32 -4.77 -35.09
C SER A 139 -2.26 -3.57 -35.23
N SER A 140 -3.08 -3.56 -36.27
CA SER A 140 -4.11 -2.53 -36.44
C SER A 140 -5.42 -2.92 -35.71
N ASN A 141 -6.29 -1.92 -35.45
CA ASN A 141 -7.59 -2.16 -34.82
C ASN A 141 -8.43 -3.21 -35.55
N GLU A 142 -8.41 -3.15 -36.91
CA GLU A 142 -9.19 -4.06 -37.76
C GLU A 142 -8.75 -5.52 -37.60
N MET A 143 -7.45 -5.75 -37.36
CA MET A 143 -6.88 -7.07 -37.16
C MET A 143 -7.06 -7.60 -35.73
N ILE A 144 -7.20 -6.68 -34.77
CA ILE A 144 -7.37 -7.01 -33.33
C ILE A 144 -8.80 -7.42 -33.03
N LYS A 145 -9.79 -6.64 -33.44
CA LYS A 145 -11.21 -6.85 -33.11
C LYS A 145 -11.71 -8.27 -33.37
N PRO A 146 -11.42 -8.91 -34.52
CA PRO A 146 -11.87 -10.28 -34.76
C PRO A 146 -11.27 -11.32 -33.82
N LYS A 147 -10.11 -11.06 -33.20
CA LYS A 147 -9.46 -11.99 -32.28
C LYS A 147 -10.17 -12.11 -30.93
N PHE A 148 -10.98 -11.12 -30.57
CA PHE A 148 -11.80 -11.12 -29.34
C PHE A 148 -13.20 -11.73 -29.55
N LEU A 149 -13.51 -12.25 -30.74
CA LEU A 149 -14.75 -12.96 -31.02
C LEU A 149 -14.73 -14.33 -30.35
N SER A 150 -15.27 -14.43 -29.16
CA SER A 150 -15.41 -15.65 -28.35
C SER A 150 -16.88 -15.82 -27.93
N ALA A 151 -17.19 -16.91 -27.23
CA ALA A 151 -18.54 -17.12 -26.68
C ALA A 151 -18.95 -16.03 -25.67
N GLN A 152 -17.98 -15.40 -25.03
CA GLN A 152 -18.15 -14.27 -24.11
C GLN A 152 -17.06 -13.22 -24.42
N PRO A 153 -17.28 -12.39 -25.46
CA PRO A 153 -16.30 -11.38 -25.83
C PRO A 153 -16.28 -10.26 -24.77
N PRO A 154 -15.11 -9.63 -24.53
CA PRO A 154 -15.04 -8.42 -23.74
C PRO A 154 -15.83 -7.29 -24.44
N GLU A 155 -16.43 -6.42 -23.66
CA GLU A 155 -17.19 -5.27 -24.17
C GLU A 155 -16.22 -4.20 -24.70
N LEU A 156 -16.38 -3.79 -25.96
CA LEU A 156 -15.63 -2.66 -26.51
C LEU A 156 -16.24 -1.35 -26.00
N LEU A 157 -15.49 -0.59 -25.20
CA LEU A 157 -15.94 0.68 -24.62
C LEU A 157 -15.57 1.88 -25.49
N GLU A 158 -14.36 1.85 -26.10
CA GLU A 158 -13.83 2.98 -26.88
C GLU A 158 -12.94 2.46 -28.02
N GLU A 159 -13.01 3.13 -29.16
CA GLU A 159 -12.13 2.92 -30.29
C GLU A 159 -11.61 4.27 -30.80
N THR A 160 -10.28 4.37 -30.93
CA THR A 160 -9.59 5.49 -31.58
C THR A 160 -8.66 4.96 -32.67
N PRO A 161 -8.14 5.79 -33.58
CA PRO A 161 -7.21 5.32 -34.61
C PRO A 161 -5.95 4.60 -34.10
N GLY A 162 -5.58 4.81 -32.83
CA GLY A 162 -4.37 4.24 -32.23
C GLY A 162 -4.63 3.42 -30.96
N SER A 163 -5.87 3.17 -30.58
CA SER A 163 -6.20 2.36 -29.39
C SER A 163 -7.58 1.75 -29.38
N LEU A 164 -7.71 0.68 -28.63
CA LEU A 164 -8.97 0.00 -28.27
C LEU A 164 -9.05 -0.12 -26.75
N LEU A 165 -10.21 0.20 -26.17
CA LEU A 165 -10.49 0.00 -24.76
C LEU A 165 -11.61 -1.03 -24.61
N TYR A 166 -11.32 -2.09 -23.91
CA TYR A 166 -12.28 -3.15 -23.58
C TYR A 166 -12.57 -3.18 -22.07
N LYS A 167 -13.76 -3.65 -21.71
CA LYS A 167 -14.10 -4.08 -20.36
C LYS A 167 -14.07 -5.59 -20.30
N LEU A 168 -13.21 -6.14 -19.44
CA LEU A 168 -13.11 -7.58 -19.20
C LEU A 168 -14.26 -8.06 -18.31
N LEU A 169 -14.50 -9.37 -18.28
CA LEU A 169 -15.59 -9.99 -17.49
C LEU A 169 -15.49 -9.70 -15.98
N ASN A 170 -14.29 -9.51 -15.45
CA ASN A 170 -14.03 -9.14 -14.06
C ASN A 170 -14.16 -7.64 -13.76
N GLY A 171 -14.58 -6.83 -14.75
CA GLY A 171 -14.74 -5.39 -14.61
C GLY A 171 -13.50 -4.55 -14.89
N LEU A 172 -12.30 -5.14 -14.93
CA LEU A 172 -11.06 -4.45 -15.26
C LEU A 172 -11.10 -3.96 -16.72
N LYS A 173 -10.63 -2.74 -16.94
CA LYS A 173 -10.49 -2.20 -18.29
C LYS A 173 -9.15 -2.66 -18.89
N LEU A 174 -9.19 -3.05 -20.15
CA LEU A 174 -8.01 -3.43 -20.94
C LEU A 174 -7.85 -2.42 -22.09
N ARG A 175 -6.78 -1.65 -22.05
CA ARG A 175 -6.42 -0.76 -23.15
C ARG A 175 -5.33 -1.41 -24.00
N LEU A 176 -5.55 -1.41 -25.31
CA LEU A 176 -4.58 -1.84 -26.30
C LEU A 176 -4.19 -0.64 -27.16
N TYR A 177 -2.95 -0.20 -27.05
CA TYR A 177 -2.37 0.78 -27.98
C TYR A 177 -1.92 0.03 -29.23
N THR A 178 -2.35 0.51 -30.39
CA THR A 178 -2.29 -0.24 -31.65
C THR A 178 -1.45 0.47 -32.69
N GLY A 179 -0.84 -0.28 -33.60
CA GLY A 179 -0.07 0.29 -34.72
C GLY A 179 1.13 -0.58 -35.10
N THR A 180 1.26 -0.88 -36.39
CA THR A 180 2.36 -1.72 -36.90
C THR A 180 3.68 -0.98 -37.05
N ALA A 181 3.64 0.35 -37.31
CA ALA A 181 4.84 1.18 -37.49
C ALA A 181 5.24 1.95 -36.21
N ASN A 182 4.51 1.80 -35.10
CA ASN A 182 4.67 2.65 -33.91
C ASN A 182 4.82 1.86 -32.60
N PHE A 183 5.13 0.57 -32.66
CA PHE A 183 5.17 -0.27 -31.47
C PHE A 183 6.12 0.27 -30.40
N SER A 184 7.40 0.45 -30.73
CA SER A 184 8.40 0.95 -29.76
C SER A 184 8.13 2.39 -29.30
N LYS A 185 7.59 3.21 -30.20
CA LYS A 185 7.17 4.58 -29.85
C LYS A 185 6.04 4.53 -28.80
N ASN A 186 4.98 3.79 -29.09
CA ASN A 186 3.85 3.65 -28.17
C ASN A 186 4.33 3.06 -26.83
N LEU A 187 5.22 2.06 -26.85
CA LEU A 187 5.77 1.47 -25.63
C LEU A 187 6.52 2.49 -24.79
N PHE A 188 7.36 3.33 -25.40
CA PHE A 188 8.07 4.39 -24.69
C PHE A 188 7.11 5.45 -24.14
N GLU A 189 6.24 6.00 -24.97
CA GLU A 189 5.33 7.10 -24.63
C GLU A 189 4.33 6.69 -23.53
N THR A 190 3.93 5.43 -23.47
CA THR A 190 2.98 4.92 -22.48
C THR A 190 3.64 4.34 -21.22
N SER A 191 4.96 4.12 -21.23
CA SER A 191 5.71 3.58 -20.08
C SER A 191 6.38 4.64 -19.20
N GLY A 192 6.08 5.92 -19.39
CA GLY A 192 6.52 7.03 -18.57
C GLY A 192 5.38 7.99 -18.24
N SER A 193 5.54 8.81 -17.20
CA SER A 193 4.63 9.91 -16.92
C SER A 193 4.71 10.97 -18.04
N LYS A 194 3.67 11.79 -18.13
CA LYS A 194 3.71 12.93 -19.07
C LYS A 194 4.90 13.84 -18.78
N GLU A 195 5.21 14.13 -17.51
CA GLU A 195 6.35 14.95 -17.11
C GLU A 195 7.67 14.38 -17.62
N PHE A 196 7.88 13.07 -17.43
CA PHE A 196 9.09 12.40 -17.90
C PHE A 196 9.21 12.42 -19.43
N ILE A 197 8.14 12.06 -20.13
CA ILE A 197 8.13 11.99 -21.61
C ILE A 197 8.37 13.37 -22.21
N ASP A 198 7.69 14.40 -21.70
CA ASP A 198 7.88 15.80 -22.17
C ASP A 198 9.32 16.26 -21.93
N ALA A 199 9.89 16.00 -20.75
CA ALA A 199 11.25 16.37 -20.42
C ALA A 199 12.28 15.62 -21.28
N PHE A 200 12.10 14.32 -21.48
CA PHE A 200 12.98 13.51 -22.32
C PHE A 200 12.97 14.03 -23.76
N THR A 201 11.78 14.29 -24.30
CA THR A 201 11.60 14.82 -25.67
C THR A 201 12.18 16.22 -25.81
N ALA A 202 12.08 17.09 -24.81
CA ALA A 202 12.65 18.40 -24.81
C ALA A 202 14.20 18.39 -24.86
N ILE A 203 14.83 17.40 -24.22
CA ILE A 203 16.28 17.27 -24.12
C ILE A 203 16.87 16.59 -25.35
N TYR A 204 16.27 15.51 -25.83
CA TYR A 204 16.84 14.63 -26.87
C TYR A 204 16.13 14.72 -28.23
N GLY A 205 15.04 15.49 -28.32
CA GLY A 205 14.15 15.47 -29.48
C GLY A 205 13.16 14.32 -29.42
N LYS A 206 12.32 14.23 -30.47
CA LYS A 206 11.44 13.06 -30.61
C LYS A 206 12.33 11.86 -30.96
N PRO A 207 12.23 10.77 -30.16
CA PRO A 207 13.00 9.57 -30.45
C PRO A 207 12.71 9.05 -31.86
N GLU A 208 13.75 8.79 -32.62
CA GLU A 208 13.63 8.07 -33.88
C GLU A 208 13.57 6.58 -33.57
N PHE A 209 12.47 5.98 -33.92
CA PHE A 209 12.25 4.55 -33.73
C PHE A 209 12.58 3.90 -35.08
N SER A 210 13.64 3.08 -35.13
CA SER A 210 13.89 2.25 -36.31
C SER A 210 12.82 1.15 -36.36
N ASP A 211 12.40 0.81 -37.58
CA ASP A 211 11.42 -0.29 -37.84
C ASP A 211 11.94 -1.69 -37.50
N ALA A 212 13.14 -1.81 -36.93
CA ALA A 212 13.68 -3.09 -36.46
C ALA A 212 12.85 -3.60 -35.27
N GLU A 213 12.62 -4.90 -35.23
CA GLU A 213 11.92 -5.70 -34.22
C GLU A 213 12.34 -5.38 -32.76
N ILE A 214 11.98 -4.21 -32.23
CA ILE A 214 12.33 -3.80 -30.87
C ILE A 214 11.13 -4.11 -29.97
N THR A 215 11.27 -5.14 -29.16
CA THR A 215 10.30 -5.55 -28.14
C THR A 215 10.48 -4.81 -26.81
N ASP A 216 11.56 -4.00 -26.68
CA ASP A 216 11.82 -3.15 -25.52
C ASP A 216 12.30 -1.74 -25.95
N ASP A 217 12.27 -0.82 -25.01
CA ASP A 217 12.64 0.58 -25.24
C ASP A 217 14.06 0.94 -24.76
N LYS A 218 14.89 -0.05 -24.38
CA LYS A 218 16.27 0.16 -23.89
C LYS A 218 17.16 0.84 -24.90
N TYR A 219 16.97 0.49 -26.18
CA TYR A 219 17.74 1.08 -27.27
C TYR A 219 17.65 2.63 -27.30
N LEU A 220 16.48 3.18 -26.96
CA LEU A 220 16.31 4.65 -26.96
C LEU A 220 17.25 5.35 -25.99
N PHE A 221 17.50 4.78 -24.84
CA PHE A 221 18.39 5.34 -23.83
C PHE A 221 19.86 5.23 -24.27
N SER A 222 20.24 4.08 -24.80
CA SER A 222 21.60 3.87 -25.30
C SER A 222 21.92 4.74 -26.55
N SER A 223 20.94 4.98 -27.42
CA SER A 223 21.12 5.82 -28.63
C SER A 223 21.40 7.29 -28.29
N VAL A 224 20.94 7.76 -27.13
CA VAL A 224 21.22 9.13 -26.65
C VAL A 224 22.31 9.16 -25.58
N GLY A 225 23.00 8.03 -25.36
CA GLY A 225 24.19 7.94 -24.50
C GLY A 225 23.90 8.02 -22.98
N ILE A 226 22.72 7.59 -22.51
CA ILE A 226 22.39 7.56 -21.10
C ILE A 226 22.04 6.15 -20.62
N ASN A 227 22.13 5.94 -19.30
CA ASN A 227 21.70 4.68 -18.72
C ASN A 227 20.21 4.45 -18.89
N TYR A 228 19.83 3.17 -19.07
CA TYR A 228 18.43 2.78 -19.13
C TYR A 228 17.69 3.17 -17.87
N ILE A 229 16.59 3.87 -18.03
CA ILE A 229 15.68 4.24 -16.93
C ILE A 229 14.51 3.25 -16.93
N PRO A 230 14.37 2.39 -15.92
CA PRO A 230 13.24 1.48 -15.83
C PRO A 230 11.89 2.23 -15.74
N PRO A 231 10.78 1.67 -16.26
CA PRO A 231 9.47 2.33 -16.25
C PRO A 231 9.03 2.83 -14.88
N PHE A 232 9.29 2.09 -13.79
CA PHE A 232 8.92 2.50 -12.44
C PHE A 232 9.66 3.75 -11.93
N LEU A 233 10.74 4.19 -12.57
CA LEU A 233 11.45 5.44 -12.27
C LEU A 233 11.04 6.61 -13.19
N ARG A 234 10.23 6.38 -14.21
CA ARG A 234 9.87 7.39 -15.21
C ARG A 234 8.71 8.29 -14.77
N GLU A 235 8.79 8.84 -13.55
CA GLU A 235 7.72 9.68 -13.00
C GLU A 235 8.05 11.19 -13.08
N THR A 236 9.32 11.56 -12.96
CA THR A 236 9.77 12.96 -12.93
C THR A 236 10.93 13.22 -13.89
N ALA A 237 11.12 14.49 -14.27
CA ALA A 237 12.23 14.91 -15.10
C ALA A 237 13.61 14.69 -14.45
N LYS A 238 13.71 14.78 -13.13
CA LYS A 238 14.96 14.66 -12.36
C LYS A 238 15.72 13.35 -12.60
N ILE A 239 15.01 12.26 -12.91
CA ILE A 239 15.63 10.96 -13.14
C ILE A 239 16.54 10.94 -14.37
N ILE A 240 16.24 11.78 -15.37
CA ILE A 240 17.03 11.91 -16.60
C ILE A 240 18.42 12.42 -16.27
N ASP A 241 18.55 13.40 -15.38
CA ASP A 241 19.84 13.96 -14.99
C ASP A 241 20.69 12.94 -14.23
N LYS A 242 20.07 12.12 -13.36
CA LYS A 242 20.76 11.01 -12.69
C LYS A 242 21.26 9.96 -13.70
N ALA A 243 20.46 9.64 -14.70
CA ALA A 243 20.83 8.68 -15.75
C ALA A 243 21.98 9.18 -16.65
N LYS A 244 22.03 10.48 -16.95
CA LYS A 244 23.13 11.12 -17.73
C LYS A 244 24.49 10.93 -17.08
N VAL A 245 24.57 11.08 -15.76
CA VAL A 245 25.83 10.97 -15.02
C VAL A 245 26.13 9.54 -14.55
N GLY A 246 25.34 8.56 -14.97
CA GLY A 246 25.51 7.17 -14.58
C GLY A 246 25.23 6.89 -13.10
N ASN A 247 24.47 7.75 -12.44
CA ASN A 247 24.22 7.70 -10.98
C ASN A 247 22.81 7.21 -10.62
N LEU A 248 22.28 6.25 -11.37
CA LEU A 248 21.06 5.58 -10.98
C LEU A 248 21.39 4.65 -9.79
N PRO A 249 20.67 4.76 -8.66
CA PRO A 249 20.95 3.93 -7.49
C PRO A 249 20.61 2.45 -7.76
N ASN A 250 21.32 1.57 -7.08
CA ASN A 250 20.94 0.16 -7.00
C ASN A 250 19.75 0.04 -6.04
N VAL A 251 18.54 0.12 -6.59
CA VAL A 251 17.31 0.14 -5.81
C VAL A 251 17.09 -1.18 -5.09
N ILE A 252 16.49 -1.11 -3.90
CA ILE A 252 16.15 -2.25 -3.06
C ILE A 252 15.39 -3.34 -3.81
N GLN A 253 15.69 -4.61 -3.50
CA GLN A 253 15.04 -5.78 -4.05
C GLN A 253 14.31 -6.57 -2.94
N PRO A 254 13.31 -7.40 -3.25
CA PRO A 254 12.65 -8.24 -2.24
C PRO A 254 13.61 -9.12 -1.43
N THR A 255 14.70 -9.59 -2.04
CA THR A 255 15.75 -10.40 -1.40
C THR A 255 16.63 -9.62 -0.42
N ASP A 256 16.57 -8.28 -0.44
CA ASP A 256 17.29 -7.43 0.49
C ASP A 256 16.57 -7.30 1.83
N ILE A 257 15.31 -7.69 1.94
CA ILE A 257 14.58 -7.68 3.21
C ILE A 257 15.07 -8.87 4.07
N LYS A 258 15.49 -8.57 5.28
CA LYS A 258 16.05 -9.55 6.22
C LYS A 258 15.15 -9.86 7.40
N GLY A 259 14.25 -8.97 7.74
CA GLY A 259 13.33 -9.18 8.85
C GLY A 259 11.93 -8.63 8.59
N ILE A 260 10.98 -9.21 9.30
CA ILE A 260 9.60 -8.74 9.34
C ILE A 260 9.47 -7.80 10.53
N ILE A 261 9.14 -6.55 10.25
CA ILE A 261 8.87 -5.53 11.27
C ILE A 261 7.40 -5.12 11.14
N HIS A 262 6.72 -4.83 12.25
CA HIS A 262 5.31 -4.47 12.30
C HIS A 262 4.41 -5.61 11.83
N CYS A 263 4.13 -6.52 12.73
CA CYS A 263 3.14 -7.58 12.55
C CYS A 263 2.46 -7.93 13.86
N HIS A 264 1.27 -8.50 13.76
CA HIS A 264 0.35 -8.75 14.86
C HIS A 264 0.10 -10.24 15.02
N SER A 265 0.06 -10.68 16.26
CA SER A 265 -0.27 -12.05 16.63
C SER A 265 -1.69 -12.14 17.22
N ASN A 266 -2.10 -13.35 17.61
CA ASN A 266 -3.35 -13.56 18.33
C ASN A 266 -3.35 -13.02 19.78
N TRP A 267 -2.28 -12.34 20.20
CA TRP A 267 -2.30 -11.56 21.44
C TRP A 267 -3.14 -10.30 21.28
N SER A 268 -3.23 -9.74 20.07
CA SER A 268 -4.18 -8.70 19.71
C SER A 268 -5.18 -9.22 18.65
N ASP A 269 -5.16 -8.72 17.45
CA ASP A 269 -6.12 -9.04 16.38
C ASP A 269 -5.54 -9.88 15.24
N GLY A 270 -4.30 -10.31 15.33
CA GLY A 270 -3.70 -11.25 14.39
C GLY A 270 -4.38 -12.64 14.42
N SER A 271 -4.28 -13.36 13.32
CA SER A 271 -4.93 -14.68 13.17
C SER A 271 -4.08 -15.84 13.66
N ASN A 272 -2.78 -15.68 13.73
CA ASN A 272 -1.82 -16.75 14.05
C ASN A 272 -1.21 -16.55 15.44
N THR A 273 -0.74 -17.64 16.05
CA THR A 273 0.03 -17.53 17.30
C THR A 273 1.37 -16.85 17.04
N LEU A 274 1.94 -16.26 18.08
CA LEU A 274 3.29 -15.66 17.99
C LEU A 274 4.33 -16.69 17.54
N GLU A 275 4.22 -17.93 18.02
CA GLU A 275 5.10 -19.04 17.63
C GLU A 275 4.95 -19.40 16.14
N ASP A 276 3.71 -19.50 15.65
CA ASP A 276 3.44 -19.78 14.22
C ASP A 276 4.01 -18.68 13.33
N MET A 277 3.82 -17.40 13.72
CA MET A 277 4.37 -16.24 13.00
C MET A 277 5.91 -16.30 12.95
N ALA A 278 6.55 -16.61 14.07
CA ALA A 278 8.01 -16.71 14.15
C ALA A 278 8.56 -17.86 13.29
N ASN A 279 7.94 -19.04 13.38
CA ASN A 279 8.33 -20.20 12.59
C ASN A 279 8.17 -19.94 11.09
N ALA A 280 7.04 -19.35 10.68
CA ALA A 280 6.80 -19.01 9.28
C ALA A 280 7.80 -17.97 8.74
N ALA A 281 8.15 -16.94 9.54
CA ALA A 281 9.15 -15.97 9.14
C ALA A 281 10.53 -16.63 8.95
N LYS A 282 10.94 -17.50 9.88
CA LYS A 282 12.19 -18.26 9.79
C LYS A 282 12.22 -19.19 8.58
N GLU A 283 11.12 -19.91 8.32
CA GLU A 283 11.01 -20.84 7.16
C GLU A 283 11.06 -20.10 5.82
N GLN A 284 10.56 -18.85 5.77
CA GLN A 284 10.65 -17.98 4.60
C GLN A 284 12.04 -17.34 4.43
N GLY A 285 12.99 -17.62 5.33
CA GLY A 285 14.38 -17.17 5.22
C GLY A 285 14.65 -15.78 5.82
N PHE A 286 13.72 -15.22 6.61
CA PHE A 286 13.98 -14.02 7.39
C PHE A 286 14.87 -14.34 8.59
N GLU A 287 15.62 -13.35 9.06
CA GLU A 287 16.57 -13.48 10.16
C GLU A 287 15.97 -13.05 11.51
N TYR A 288 14.88 -12.26 11.49
CA TYR A 288 14.18 -11.81 12.68
C TYR A 288 12.74 -11.44 12.43
N LEU A 289 11.97 -11.41 13.54
CA LEU A 289 10.58 -10.98 13.60
C LEU A 289 10.43 -9.92 14.70
N VAL A 290 9.76 -8.83 14.41
CA VAL A 290 9.41 -7.78 15.37
C VAL A 290 7.90 -7.79 15.57
N ILE A 291 7.44 -8.44 16.66
CA ILE A 291 6.03 -8.53 17.02
C ILE A 291 5.58 -7.21 17.63
N SER A 292 4.57 -6.61 17.04
CA SER A 292 4.10 -5.25 17.33
C SER A 292 2.59 -5.21 17.59
N ASP A 293 2.10 -6.11 18.44
CA ASP A 293 0.68 -6.16 18.80
C ASP A 293 0.16 -4.80 19.28
N HIS A 294 -1.14 -4.54 19.13
CA HIS A 294 -1.75 -3.26 19.46
C HIS A 294 -1.69 -2.93 20.96
N SER A 295 -1.56 -1.64 21.29
CA SER A 295 -1.60 -1.12 22.64
C SER A 295 -3.03 -1.06 23.21
N LYS A 296 -3.15 -0.88 24.52
CA LYS A 296 -4.40 -1.04 25.28
C LYS A 296 -5.55 -0.12 24.83
N SER A 297 -5.27 1.06 24.27
CA SER A 297 -6.31 1.96 23.73
C SER A 297 -7.00 1.40 22.51
N ALA A 298 -6.38 0.47 21.78
CA ALA A 298 -6.99 -0.25 20.69
C ALA A 298 -7.85 -1.43 21.21
N PHE A 299 -8.83 -1.14 22.06
CA PHE A 299 -9.71 -2.15 22.66
C PHE A 299 -10.47 -2.97 21.59
N TYR A 300 -10.79 -2.38 20.46
CA TYR A 300 -11.41 -3.03 19.31
C TYR A 300 -10.50 -4.12 18.68
N ALA A 301 -9.19 -4.00 18.85
CA ALA A 301 -8.19 -4.97 18.41
C ALA A 301 -7.66 -5.84 19.59
N GLN A 302 -8.33 -5.84 20.75
CA GLN A 302 -7.91 -6.55 21.95
C GLN A 302 -6.53 -6.13 22.48
N GLY A 303 -6.16 -4.88 22.30
CA GLY A 303 -4.85 -4.32 22.65
C GLY A 303 -4.36 -4.70 24.06
N LEU A 304 -3.05 -4.77 24.21
CA LEU A 304 -2.38 -5.38 25.35
C LEU A 304 -2.39 -4.45 26.57
N PHE A 305 -2.93 -4.94 27.70
CA PHE A 305 -2.69 -4.36 29.01
C PHE A 305 -1.34 -4.83 29.58
N GLU A 306 -0.85 -4.16 30.60
CA GLU A 306 0.50 -4.35 31.16
C GLU A 306 0.81 -5.81 31.59
N GLU A 307 -0.24 -6.51 32.12
CA GLU A 307 -0.12 -7.93 32.48
C GLU A 307 0.11 -8.82 31.26
N LYS A 308 -0.62 -8.56 30.17
CA LYS A 308 -0.44 -9.28 28.90
C LYS A 308 0.94 -9.01 28.31
N ILE A 309 1.44 -7.77 28.36
CA ILE A 309 2.80 -7.41 27.90
C ILE A 309 3.84 -8.28 28.63
N SER A 310 3.75 -8.34 29.96
CA SER A 310 4.70 -9.13 30.76
C SER A 310 4.66 -10.62 30.38
N ALA A 311 3.47 -11.16 30.16
CA ALA A 311 3.30 -12.56 29.75
C ALA A 311 3.83 -12.82 28.33
N GLN A 312 3.58 -11.90 27.38
CA GLN A 312 4.09 -12.00 26.02
C GLN A 312 5.63 -11.90 25.98
N HIS A 313 6.22 -10.98 26.75
CA HIS A 313 7.68 -10.84 26.83
C HIS A 313 8.33 -12.13 27.36
N LYS A 314 7.71 -12.76 28.36
CA LYS A 314 8.21 -14.06 28.88
C LYS A 314 8.14 -15.14 27.80
N LEU A 315 7.04 -15.25 27.06
CA LEU A 315 6.92 -16.19 25.95
C LEU A 315 7.99 -15.92 24.87
N ILE A 316 8.23 -14.66 24.49
CA ILE A 316 9.27 -14.29 23.53
C ILE A 316 10.65 -14.73 24.02
N ASP A 317 10.98 -14.54 25.32
CA ASP A 317 12.25 -14.96 25.89
C ASP A 317 12.38 -16.50 25.87
N GLU A 318 11.31 -17.23 26.18
CA GLU A 318 11.28 -18.69 26.11
C GLU A 318 11.48 -19.22 24.68
N LEU A 319 10.82 -18.60 23.69
CA LEU A 319 10.99 -18.96 22.28
C LEU A 319 12.41 -18.66 21.79
N ASN A 320 12.95 -17.48 22.12
CA ASN A 320 14.30 -17.09 21.72
C ASN A 320 15.39 -18.03 22.27
N ASN A 321 15.19 -18.64 23.43
CA ASN A 321 16.13 -19.63 23.98
C ASN A 321 16.25 -20.90 23.10
N ASN A 322 15.25 -21.17 22.28
CA ASN A 322 15.19 -22.35 21.41
C ASN A 322 15.46 -22.03 19.93
N LEU A 323 15.61 -20.74 19.58
CA LEU A 323 15.84 -20.31 18.21
C LEU A 323 17.33 -20.09 17.96
N THR A 324 17.83 -20.63 16.86
CA THR A 324 19.22 -20.44 16.40
C THR A 324 19.21 -19.74 15.04
N GLY A 325 19.99 -18.67 14.91
CA GLY A 325 20.09 -17.88 13.67
C GLY A 325 18.83 -17.07 13.35
N PHE A 326 17.90 -16.97 14.29
CA PHE A 326 16.67 -16.19 14.19
C PHE A 326 16.32 -15.61 15.56
N LYS A 327 15.73 -14.41 15.59
CA LYS A 327 15.34 -13.76 16.84
C LYS A 327 13.99 -13.05 16.75
N ILE A 328 13.21 -13.14 17.81
CA ILE A 328 11.98 -12.38 17.99
C ILE A 328 12.28 -11.17 18.85
N PHE A 329 11.96 -9.97 18.39
CA PHE A 329 12.09 -8.72 19.13
C PHE A 329 10.77 -8.31 19.74
N LYS A 330 10.84 -7.80 20.97
CA LYS A 330 9.69 -7.27 21.73
C LYS A 330 9.33 -5.90 21.20
N SER A 331 8.15 -5.76 20.65
CA SER A 331 7.67 -4.48 20.15
C SER A 331 6.21 -4.26 20.51
N ILE A 332 5.75 -3.06 20.33
CA ILE A 332 4.36 -2.63 20.48
C ILE A 332 4.03 -1.61 19.41
N GLU A 333 2.86 -1.75 18.78
CA GLU A 333 2.26 -0.64 18.05
C GLU A 333 1.45 0.19 19.06
N SER A 334 2.08 1.25 19.57
CA SER A 334 1.47 2.15 20.53
C SER A 334 0.59 3.18 19.83
N ASP A 335 -0.66 3.27 20.25
CA ASP A 335 -1.52 4.37 19.86
C ASP A 335 -0.90 5.71 20.25
N ILE A 336 -0.94 6.68 19.31
CA ILE A 336 -0.73 8.09 19.60
C ILE A 336 -2.07 8.64 20.08
N LEU A 337 -2.16 8.97 21.36
CA LEU A 337 -3.38 9.47 21.98
C LEU A 337 -3.75 10.88 21.45
N TYR A 338 -4.90 11.40 21.86
CA TYR A 338 -5.38 12.67 21.36
C TYR A 338 -4.45 13.86 21.67
N ASP A 339 -3.75 13.82 22.78
CA ASP A 339 -2.77 14.85 23.18
C ASP A 339 -1.37 14.64 22.56
N GLY A 340 -1.16 13.52 21.86
CA GLY A 340 0.11 13.14 21.25
C GLY A 340 0.98 12.25 22.12
N SER A 341 0.58 11.93 23.36
CA SER A 341 1.28 10.97 24.21
C SER A 341 1.13 9.54 23.65
N LEU A 342 2.08 8.66 24.01
CA LEU A 342 1.96 7.23 23.76
C LEU A 342 1.10 6.55 24.85
N ASP A 343 0.57 5.39 24.54
CA ASP A 343 -0.47 4.72 25.34
C ASP A 343 0.02 4.12 26.67
N TYR A 344 1.34 4.14 26.93
CA TYR A 344 1.92 3.60 28.14
C TYR A 344 2.87 4.58 28.83
N SER A 345 3.13 4.33 30.12
CA SER A 345 4.16 5.04 30.85
C SER A 345 5.56 4.72 30.31
N ASN A 346 6.51 5.62 30.52
CA ASN A 346 7.90 5.42 30.15
C ASN A 346 8.49 4.11 30.71
N ALA A 347 8.08 3.71 31.92
CA ALA A 347 8.54 2.46 32.54
C ALA A 347 8.11 1.23 31.73
N VAL A 348 6.91 1.23 31.18
CA VAL A 348 6.41 0.16 30.31
C VAL A 348 7.07 0.22 28.94
N LEU A 349 7.15 1.42 28.32
CA LEU A 349 7.78 1.60 27.02
C LEU A 349 9.26 1.16 27.02
N ALA A 350 9.99 1.35 28.14
CA ALA A 350 11.38 0.92 28.29
C ALA A 350 11.57 -0.61 28.24
N THR A 351 10.52 -1.40 28.39
CA THR A 351 10.59 -2.88 28.32
C THR A 351 10.63 -3.43 26.91
N PHE A 352 10.28 -2.61 25.91
CA PHE A 352 10.30 -2.99 24.51
C PHE A 352 11.66 -2.77 23.84
N ASP A 353 11.92 -3.50 22.78
CA ASP A 353 13.06 -3.30 21.89
C ASP A 353 12.76 -2.20 20.87
N ILE A 354 11.55 -2.19 20.33
CA ILE A 354 11.03 -1.27 19.31
C ILE A 354 9.66 -0.77 19.77
N VAL A 355 9.39 0.51 19.58
CA VAL A 355 8.07 1.11 19.74
C VAL A 355 7.68 1.76 18.42
N ILE A 356 6.58 1.29 17.84
CA ILE A 356 5.96 1.88 16.66
C ILE A 356 4.84 2.79 17.16
N ALA A 357 4.87 4.06 16.78
CA ALA A 357 3.84 5.03 17.16
C ALA A 357 2.87 5.26 16.01
N SER A 358 1.58 4.98 16.20
CA SER A 358 0.56 5.03 15.14
C SER A 358 -0.72 5.70 15.62
N VAL A 359 -1.47 6.31 14.69
CA VAL A 359 -2.77 6.93 14.96
C VAL A 359 -3.89 6.00 14.45
N HIS A 360 -4.71 5.46 15.36
CA HIS A 360 -5.85 4.61 15.00
C HIS A 360 -7.22 5.24 15.33
N SER A 361 -7.24 6.26 16.15
CA SER A 361 -8.49 6.90 16.58
C SER A 361 -8.52 8.37 16.22
N ILE A 362 -9.73 8.94 16.08
CA ILE A 362 -9.96 10.36 15.80
C ILE A 362 -9.20 10.78 14.55
N LEU A 363 -9.37 10.04 13.45
CA LEU A 363 -8.69 10.28 12.17
C LEU A 363 -9.17 11.55 11.48
N LYS A 364 -10.39 12.03 11.78
CA LYS A 364 -10.91 13.30 11.30
C LYS A 364 -10.37 14.44 12.14
N MET A 365 -9.30 15.07 11.71
CA MET A 365 -8.66 16.18 12.41
C MET A 365 -8.10 17.22 11.42
N THR A 366 -7.88 18.43 11.92
CA THR A 366 -7.19 19.47 11.15
C THR A 366 -5.70 19.17 11.03
N GLU A 367 -5.03 19.79 10.05
CA GLU A 367 -3.57 19.66 9.91
C GLU A 367 -2.85 20.07 11.20
N GLU A 368 -3.27 21.17 11.83
CA GLU A 368 -2.69 21.65 13.09
C GLU A 368 -2.74 20.57 14.18
N LYS A 369 -3.92 19.92 14.34
CA LYS A 369 -4.09 18.86 15.34
C LYS A 369 -3.29 17.60 14.98
N ALA A 370 -3.26 17.19 13.72
CA ALA A 370 -2.44 16.07 13.26
C ALA A 370 -0.96 16.34 13.53
N MET A 371 -0.48 17.53 13.18
CA MET A 371 0.90 17.94 13.42
C MET A 371 1.25 17.92 14.90
N GLN A 372 0.38 18.49 15.76
CA GLN A 372 0.59 18.47 17.22
C GLN A 372 0.73 17.03 17.75
N ARG A 373 -0.18 16.12 17.36
CA ARG A 373 -0.17 14.73 17.81
C ARG A 373 1.11 14.00 17.36
N LEU A 374 1.44 14.10 16.07
CA LEU A 374 2.56 13.38 15.49
C LEU A 374 3.91 13.90 16.02
N ILE A 375 4.09 15.23 16.11
CA ILE A 375 5.32 15.82 16.63
C ILE A 375 5.54 15.40 18.09
N ALA A 376 4.52 15.49 18.94
CA ALA A 376 4.62 15.08 20.33
C ALA A 376 5.01 13.59 20.47
N ALA A 377 4.46 12.72 19.64
CA ALA A 377 4.82 11.31 19.62
C ALA A 377 6.23 11.06 19.08
N ILE A 378 6.68 11.81 18.06
CA ILE A 378 8.04 11.73 17.52
C ILE A 378 9.08 12.19 18.56
N GLU A 379 8.76 13.23 19.33
CA GLU A 379 9.62 13.75 20.39
C GLU A 379 9.69 12.85 21.64
N ASN A 380 8.80 11.85 21.74
CA ASN A 380 8.89 10.85 22.80
C ASN A 380 10.15 10.00 22.60
N PRO A 381 11.07 9.91 23.59
CA PRO A 381 12.36 9.23 23.43
C PRO A 381 12.23 7.72 23.11
N TYR A 382 11.11 7.10 23.44
CA TYR A 382 10.86 5.69 23.18
C TYR A 382 10.34 5.41 21.76
N THR A 383 9.81 6.40 21.06
CA THR A 383 9.36 6.22 19.67
C THR A 383 10.52 5.83 18.77
N THR A 384 10.48 4.64 18.22
CA THR A 384 11.50 4.14 17.29
C THR A 384 11.07 4.32 15.84
N ILE A 385 9.83 4.00 15.54
CA ILE A 385 9.25 4.05 14.18
C ILE A 385 7.95 4.85 14.23
N LEU A 386 7.76 5.77 13.28
CA LEU A 386 6.47 6.40 13.02
C LEU A 386 5.70 5.53 12.03
N GLY A 387 4.66 4.85 12.50
CA GLY A 387 3.82 3.94 11.71
C GLY A 387 2.83 4.70 10.82
N HIS A 388 2.53 4.17 9.63
CA HIS A 388 1.56 4.66 8.61
C HIS A 388 1.04 6.10 8.86
N MET A 389 1.97 7.05 8.74
CA MET A 389 1.92 8.42 9.28
C MET A 389 0.70 9.26 8.89
N THR A 390 -0.01 8.93 7.81
CA THR A 390 -1.18 9.70 7.37
C THR A 390 -2.49 8.96 7.65
N GLY A 391 -2.43 7.68 7.97
CA GLY A 391 -3.61 6.81 8.12
C GLY A 391 -4.43 6.67 6.84
N ARG A 392 -3.84 6.90 5.66
CA ARG A 392 -4.54 6.76 4.38
C ARG A 392 -4.91 5.31 4.08
N LEU A 393 -5.99 5.14 3.34
CA LEU A 393 -6.35 3.89 2.67
C LEU A 393 -6.64 4.20 1.20
N LEU A 394 -5.84 3.66 0.32
CA LEU A 394 -5.94 3.89 -1.13
C LEU A 394 -7.32 3.51 -1.65
N LEU A 395 -7.86 4.31 -2.55
CA LEU A 395 -9.21 4.20 -3.13
C LEU A 395 -10.35 4.23 -2.11
N SER A 396 -10.07 4.53 -0.83
CA SER A 396 -11.05 4.50 0.24
C SER A 396 -11.05 5.76 1.09
N ARG A 397 -9.95 6.05 1.77
CA ARG A 397 -9.84 7.19 2.69
C ARG A 397 -8.58 7.98 2.39
N LYS A 398 -8.73 9.27 2.10
CA LYS A 398 -7.58 10.19 2.14
C LYS A 398 -7.08 10.24 3.59
N GLY A 399 -5.78 10.17 3.79
CA GLY A 399 -5.21 10.37 5.11
C GLY A 399 -5.59 11.73 5.71
N TYR A 400 -5.40 11.90 7.01
CA TYR A 400 -5.52 13.22 7.61
C TYR A 400 -4.43 14.16 7.08
N PRO A 401 -4.70 15.48 7.00
CA PRO A 401 -3.74 16.41 6.41
C PRO A 401 -2.53 16.58 7.33
N VAL A 402 -1.32 16.53 6.73
CA VAL A 402 -0.05 16.74 7.43
C VAL A 402 0.93 17.54 6.56
N ASN A 403 1.82 18.26 7.20
CA ASN A 403 3.01 18.81 6.54
C ASN A 403 4.14 17.78 6.59
N HIS A 404 4.26 16.97 5.52
CA HIS A 404 5.24 15.89 5.43
C HIS A 404 6.67 16.35 5.72
N LYS A 405 7.10 17.50 5.19
CA LYS A 405 8.46 18.01 5.41
C LYS A 405 8.73 18.27 6.89
N LYS A 406 7.81 18.90 7.60
CA LYS A 406 7.96 19.15 9.05
C LYS A 406 7.99 17.83 9.85
N ILE A 407 7.17 16.85 9.46
CA ILE A 407 7.21 15.52 10.10
C ILE A 407 8.55 14.83 9.86
N ILE A 408 9.04 14.84 8.62
CA ILE A 408 10.34 14.27 8.26
C ILE A 408 11.48 14.99 8.99
N ASP A 409 11.45 16.32 9.08
CA ASP A 409 12.45 17.09 9.83
C ASP A 409 12.43 16.73 11.33
N ALA A 410 11.23 16.52 11.91
CA ALA A 410 11.11 16.08 13.30
C ALA A 410 11.64 14.65 13.49
N CYS A 411 11.36 13.73 12.58
CA CYS A 411 11.91 12.37 12.60
C CYS A 411 13.44 12.40 12.51
N ALA A 412 14.01 13.23 11.63
CA ALA A 412 15.46 13.41 11.53
C ALA A 412 16.07 13.92 12.84
N ALA A 413 15.46 14.93 13.46
CA ALA A 413 15.94 15.53 14.70
C ALA A 413 15.91 14.56 15.91
N ASN A 414 14.95 13.61 15.91
CA ASN A 414 14.74 12.65 17.00
C ASN A 414 15.23 11.23 16.66
N ASN A 415 15.90 11.04 15.53
CA ASN A 415 16.34 9.73 15.03
C ASN A 415 15.19 8.71 14.95
N VAL A 416 13.99 9.12 14.58
CA VAL A 416 12.83 8.26 14.39
C VAL A 416 12.81 7.77 12.95
N VAL A 417 12.65 6.47 12.78
CA VAL A 417 12.49 5.82 11.47
C VAL A 417 11.09 6.05 10.94
N ILE A 418 10.95 6.25 9.64
CA ILE A 418 9.63 6.39 9.01
C ILE A 418 9.22 5.06 8.39
N GLU A 419 8.04 4.59 8.74
CA GLU A 419 7.44 3.42 8.10
C GLU A 419 7.03 3.73 6.66
N LEU A 420 7.40 2.84 5.75
CA LEU A 420 6.68 2.60 4.52
C LEU A 420 5.81 1.36 4.75
N ASN A 421 4.58 1.56 5.18
CA ASN A 421 3.61 0.49 5.37
C ASN A 421 3.33 -0.17 4.03
N ALA A 422 3.64 -1.45 3.92
CA ALA A 422 3.61 -2.20 2.66
C ALA A 422 2.24 -2.81 2.35
N HIS A 423 1.28 -2.71 3.28
CA HIS A 423 -0.06 -3.21 3.02
C HIS A 423 -0.64 -2.55 1.75
N PRO A 424 -1.11 -3.33 0.75
CA PRO A 424 -1.46 -2.79 -0.57
C PRO A 424 -2.58 -1.75 -0.56
N SER A 425 -3.41 -1.72 0.49
CA SER A 425 -4.41 -0.66 0.68
C SER A 425 -3.86 0.61 1.33
N ARG A 426 -2.61 0.61 1.82
CA ARG A 426 -2.00 1.77 2.50
C ARG A 426 -0.88 2.40 1.68
N LEU A 427 0.24 1.71 1.52
CA LEU A 427 1.49 2.20 0.94
C LEU A 427 1.86 3.60 1.50
N ASP A 428 1.87 3.71 2.83
CA ASP A 428 2.03 4.94 3.62
C ASP A 428 3.33 4.86 4.44
N ILE A 429 4.28 5.68 4.19
CA ILE A 429 4.35 7.02 3.55
C ILE A 429 4.21 6.98 2.03
N ASP A 430 3.65 8.04 1.44
CA ASP A 430 3.62 8.22 -0.01
C ASP A 430 5.06 8.29 -0.56
N TRP A 431 5.36 7.52 -1.61
CA TRP A 431 6.69 7.44 -2.21
C TRP A 431 7.23 8.81 -2.67
N ARG A 432 6.35 9.74 -3.03
CA ARG A 432 6.71 11.10 -3.46
C ARG A 432 7.37 11.92 -2.34
N GLN A 433 7.23 11.50 -1.08
CA GLN A 433 7.79 12.15 0.10
C GLN A 433 9.11 11.50 0.56
N ILE A 434 9.40 10.28 0.08
CA ILE A 434 10.56 9.50 0.55
C ILE A 434 11.88 10.14 0.13
N GLU A 435 11.98 10.73 -1.07
CA GLU A 435 13.23 11.41 -1.50
C GLU A 435 13.68 12.44 -0.46
N TYR A 436 12.76 13.26 0.06
CA TYR A 436 13.08 14.25 1.09
C TYR A 436 13.51 13.59 2.43
N ALA A 437 12.91 12.46 2.79
CA ALA A 437 13.34 11.72 3.98
C ALA A 437 14.78 11.21 3.84
N LEU A 438 15.14 10.69 2.67
CA LEU A 438 16.49 10.23 2.37
C LEU A 438 17.50 11.39 2.35
N GLU A 439 17.15 12.56 1.81
CA GLU A 439 17.96 13.78 1.88
C GLU A 439 18.26 14.22 3.32
N LYS A 440 17.34 13.93 4.26
CA LYS A 440 17.50 14.20 5.70
C LYS A 440 18.17 13.04 6.46
N ASN A 441 18.65 12.01 5.77
CA ASN A 441 19.22 10.79 6.37
C ASN A 441 18.24 10.06 7.32
N VAL A 442 16.95 10.15 7.09
CA VAL A 442 15.96 9.38 7.82
C VAL A 442 15.87 7.98 7.21
N LEU A 443 16.03 6.95 8.03
CA LEU A 443 15.83 5.57 7.61
C LEU A 443 14.34 5.33 7.29
N ILE A 444 14.10 4.54 6.26
CA ILE A 444 12.78 3.99 5.95
C ILE A 444 12.70 2.58 6.54
N SER A 445 11.53 2.13 6.94
CA SER A 445 11.25 0.75 7.33
C SER A 445 10.09 0.21 6.51
N ILE A 446 10.36 -0.74 5.63
CA ILE A 446 9.32 -1.40 4.83
C ILE A 446 8.69 -2.49 5.69
N ASN A 447 7.44 -2.29 6.09
CA ASN A 447 6.73 -3.12 7.06
C ASN A 447 5.40 -3.59 6.50
N PRO A 448 5.05 -4.88 6.62
CA PRO A 448 3.81 -5.41 6.04
C PRO A 448 2.55 -5.06 6.84
N ASP A 449 2.68 -4.73 8.12
CA ASP A 449 1.53 -4.57 9.03
C ASP A 449 0.65 -5.84 9.02
N ALA A 450 1.32 -6.99 9.11
CA ALA A 450 0.72 -8.29 8.84
C ALA A 450 -0.10 -8.79 10.03
N HIS A 451 -1.37 -9.13 9.79
CA HIS A 451 -2.28 -9.74 10.76
C HIS A 451 -2.44 -11.25 10.56
N SER A 452 -1.63 -11.82 9.67
CA SER A 452 -1.51 -13.26 9.43
C SER A 452 -0.17 -13.56 8.76
N ILE A 453 0.20 -14.84 8.71
CA ILE A 453 1.40 -15.30 7.99
C ILE A 453 1.36 -14.92 6.51
N GLU A 454 0.18 -14.98 5.89
CA GLU A 454 -0.02 -14.59 4.49
C GLU A 454 0.32 -13.11 4.24
N GLY A 455 0.11 -12.26 5.25
CA GLY A 455 0.41 -10.83 5.18
C GLY A 455 1.90 -10.51 5.03
N PHE A 456 2.81 -11.43 5.32
CA PHE A 456 4.24 -11.23 5.08
C PHE A 456 4.57 -10.96 3.62
N LYS A 457 3.77 -11.49 2.69
CA LYS A 457 3.91 -11.26 1.24
C LYS A 457 3.72 -9.79 0.84
N ASP A 458 3.03 -9.01 1.67
CA ASP A 458 2.74 -7.61 1.38
C ASP A 458 4.01 -6.74 1.38
N ILE A 459 5.09 -7.18 2.02
CA ILE A 459 6.43 -6.57 1.90
C ILE A 459 6.79 -6.26 0.45
N ARG A 460 6.41 -7.14 -0.49
CA ARG A 460 6.66 -6.94 -1.91
C ARG A 460 6.13 -5.60 -2.42
N TYR A 461 4.92 -5.21 -2.03
CA TYR A 461 4.32 -3.96 -2.49
C TYR A 461 5.04 -2.74 -1.94
N GLY A 462 5.50 -2.81 -0.69
CA GLY A 462 6.37 -1.79 -0.12
C GLY A 462 7.70 -1.67 -0.87
N VAL A 463 8.31 -2.79 -1.26
CA VAL A 463 9.54 -2.80 -2.08
C VAL A 463 9.31 -2.14 -3.44
N LEU A 464 8.21 -2.47 -4.15
CA LEU A 464 7.87 -1.84 -5.43
C LEU A 464 7.75 -0.30 -5.31
N VAL A 465 7.12 0.17 -4.25
CA VAL A 465 6.99 1.60 -3.95
C VAL A 465 8.32 2.23 -3.56
N ALA A 466 9.13 1.54 -2.75
CA ALA A 466 10.48 1.99 -2.38
C ALA A 466 11.40 2.10 -3.59
N GLN A 467 11.29 1.19 -4.57
CA GLN A 467 12.02 1.28 -5.84
C GLN A 467 11.69 2.56 -6.60
N LYS A 468 10.42 2.97 -6.66
CA LYS A 468 10.01 4.24 -7.28
C LYS A 468 10.67 5.45 -6.61
N ALA A 469 10.84 5.39 -5.31
CA ALA A 469 11.50 6.42 -4.50
C ALA A 469 13.03 6.28 -4.48
N MET A 470 13.60 5.35 -5.24
CA MET A 470 15.04 5.10 -5.32
C MET A 470 15.69 4.69 -3.99
N VAL A 471 14.95 4.07 -3.09
CA VAL A 471 15.49 3.56 -1.81
C VAL A 471 16.47 2.43 -2.09
N THR A 472 17.64 2.46 -1.43
CA THR A 472 18.61 1.37 -1.43
C THR A 472 18.46 0.53 -0.15
N LYS A 473 19.05 -0.67 -0.12
CA LYS A 473 18.98 -1.54 1.06
C LYS A 473 19.64 -0.92 2.31
N GLU A 474 20.65 -0.07 2.12
CA GLU A 474 21.34 0.63 3.20
C GLU A 474 20.44 1.69 3.88
N GLN A 475 19.42 2.16 3.20
CA GLN A 475 18.46 3.17 3.66
C GLN A 475 17.19 2.56 4.25
N ASN A 476 17.11 1.22 4.31
CA ASN A 476 15.96 0.50 4.82
C ASN A 476 16.28 -0.31 6.07
N LEU A 477 15.54 -0.06 7.16
CA LEU A 477 15.74 -0.73 8.45
C LEU A 477 15.52 -2.25 8.35
N SER A 478 14.46 -2.70 7.67
CA SER A 478 14.15 -4.12 7.52
C SER A 478 15.12 -4.89 6.60
N SER A 479 16.08 -4.19 5.97
CA SER A 479 17.18 -4.79 5.22
C SER A 479 18.45 -5.05 6.06
N MET A 480 18.50 -4.57 7.29
CA MET A 480 19.59 -4.90 8.22
C MET A 480 19.57 -6.40 8.53
N ASN A 481 20.73 -7.05 8.51
CA ASN A 481 20.83 -8.43 9.01
C ASN A 481 20.60 -8.47 10.54
N LEU A 482 20.48 -9.66 11.13
CA LEU A 482 20.17 -9.82 12.56
C LEU A 482 21.16 -9.04 13.44
N GLN A 483 22.47 -9.16 13.18
CA GLN A 483 23.48 -8.47 13.98
C GLN A 483 23.35 -6.94 13.88
N GLN A 484 23.20 -6.41 12.66
CA GLN A 484 23.03 -4.98 12.43
C GLN A 484 21.77 -4.43 13.11
N PHE A 485 20.70 -5.22 13.09
CA PHE A 485 19.44 -4.84 13.73
C PHE A 485 19.56 -4.87 15.27
N GLU A 486 20.24 -5.86 15.86
CA GLU A 486 20.56 -5.89 17.29
C GLU A 486 21.38 -4.67 17.72
N GLU A 487 22.40 -4.32 16.93
CA GLU A 487 23.22 -3.12 17.18
C GLU A 487 22.39 -1.82 17.08
N PHE A 488 21.46 -1.75 16.12
CA PHE A 488 20.53 -0.63 16.00
C PHE A 488 19.65 -0.50 17.26
N VAL A 489 19.02 -1.59 17.70
CA VAL A 489 18.19 -1.63 18.91
C VAL A 489 19.00 -1.21 20.14
N GLN A 490 20.20 -1.74 20.30
CA GLN A 490 21.05 -1.43 21.46
C GLN A 490 21.48 0.04 21.48
N ARG A 491 21.88 0.59 20.33
CA ARG A 491 22.20 2.04 20.21
C ARG A 491 21.02 2.90 20.60
N ARG A 492 19.80 2.54 20.14
CA ARG A 492 18.58 3.28 20.47
C ARG A 492 18.31 3.26 21.97
N LYS A 493 18.36 2.08 22.61
CA LYS A 493 18.18 1.95 24.07
C LYS A 493 19.22 2.76 24.87
N ASN A 494 20.46 2.78 24.43
CA ASN A 494 21.52 3.53 25.11
C ASN A 494 21.30 5.05 24.99
N SER A 495 20.77 5.55 23.87
CA SER A 495 20.50 6.98 23.70
C SER A 495 19.38 7.51 24.59
N ILE A 496 18.48 6.66 25.08
CA ILE A 496 17.38 7.03 25.99
C ILE A 496 17.88 7.13 27.46
N ARG A 497 18.99 6.44 27.80
CA ARG A 497 19.52 6.39 29.15
C ARG A 497 20.46 7.56 29.48
N LEU A 498 20.82 8.37 28.51
CA LEU A 498 21.62 9.59 28.63
C LEU A 498 20.74 10.82 28.74
#